data_9f2f298808b8260f801ff41a35f8dd27
#
_entry.id   9f2f298808b8260f801ff41a35f8dd27
#
_cell.length_a   1.000
_cell.length_b   1.000
_cell.length_c   1.000
_cell.angle_alpha   90.00
_cell.angle_beta   90.00
_cell.angle_gamma   90.00
#
_symmetry.space_group_name_H-M   'P 1'
#
loop_
_entity.id
_entity.type
_entity.pdbx_description
1 polymer ?
#
loop_
_entity_poly.entity_id
_entity_poly.type
_entity_poly.pdbx_seq_one_letter_code
_entity_poly.pdbx_strand_id
1 'polypeptide(L)'
;GRMTFNESSQWHFSDDEQMKIVGPAMVPGMMIPRYDKDGNMFHVYFSKETVEKIAQKFLEENNQHNTDINHDDNISTENTLLESWIVEDPDMDKSKSMGFNVPEGTWMTSYKINNQETWKQIKEGKLNGFSITGQFIESTVK
;
A
#
# COMPACT_ATOMS: atom_id res chain seq x y z
N GLY A 1 -5.10 11.06 -13.04
CA GLY A 1 -5.18 11.66 -11.84
C GLY A 1 -4.83 10.80 -10.66
N ARG A 2 -4.68 11.47 -9.63
CA ARG A 2 -4.35 10.83 -8.41
C ARG A 2 -5.51 9.98 -7.91
N MET A 3 -5.20 8.78 -7.48
CA MET A 3 -6.21 7.99 -6.85
C MET A 3 -6.65 8.65 -5.56
N THR A 4 -7.95 8.80 -5.39
CA THR A 4 -8.48 9.43 -4.20
C THR A 4 -8.74 8.37 -3.15
N PHE A 5 -7.94 8.38 -2.11
CA PHE A 5 -8.22 7.58 -0.93
C PHE A 5 -9.00 8.43 0.03
N ASN A 6 -9.83 7.82 0.83
CA ASN A 6 -10.33 8.53 1.99
C ASN A 6 -9.16 8.67 2.97
N GLU A 7 -9.33 9.51 3.97
CA GLU A 7 -8.21 9.78 4.87
C GLU A 7 -7.73 8.55 5.61
N SER A 8 -8.61 7.60 5.84
CA SER A 8 -8.24 6.40 6.59
C SER A 8 -7.33 5.47 5.83
N SER A 9 -7.21 5.63 4.50
CA SER A 9 -6.34 4.78 3.69
C SER A 9 -5.07 5.48 3.23
N GLN A 10 -4.84 6.72 3.66
CA GLN A 10 -3.63 7.44 3.31
C GLN A 10 -2.47 6.99 4.18
N TRP A 11 -1.27 7.08 3.63
CA TRP A 11 -0.07 6.76 4.39
C TRP A 11 0.23 7.88 5.37
N HIS A 12 0.69 7.50 6.54
CA HIS A 12 1.01 8.44 7.60
C HIS A 12 2.49 8.37 7.95
N PHE A 13 3.04 9.50 8.35
CA PHE A 13 4.38 9.51 8.94
C PHE A 13 4.30 8.84 10.29
N SER A 14 5.03 7.72 10.46
CA SER A 14 5.04 7.05 11.75
C SER A 14 6.21 7.51 12.61
N ASP A 15 7.26 8.04 11.98
CA ASP A 15 8.41 8.58 12.70
C ASP A 15 9.15 9.50 11.76
N ASP A 16 8.99 10.81 11.95
CA ASP A 16 9.59 11.80 11.07
C ASP A 16 11.12 11.74 11.10
N GLU A 17 11.70 11.61 12.30
CA GLU A 17 13.16 11.59 12.41
C GLU A 17 13.76 10.36 11.77
N GLN A 18 13.07 9.23 11.85
CA GLN A 18 13.57 7.99 11.27
C GLN A 18 13.08 7.76 9.86
N MET A 19 12.34 8.70 9.31
CA MET A 19 11.87 8.65 7.92
C MET A 19 10.99 7.44 7.67
N LYS A 20 10.05 7.22 8.55
CA LYS A 20 9.14 6.07 8.47
C LYS A 20 7.75 6.49 8.05
N ILE A 21 7.13 5.67 7.23
CA ILE A 21 5.73 5.83 6.89
C ILE A 21 5.01 4.51 7.13
N VAL A 22 3.71 4.59 7.34
CA VAL A 22 2.86 3.43 7.54
C VAL A 22 1.58 3.64 6.78
N GLY A 23 1.04 2.58 6.21
CA GLY A 23 -0.23 2.69 5.51
C GLY A 23 -0.71 1.36 4.99
N PRO A 24 -1.96 1.33 4.53
CA PRO A 24 -2.52 0.12 3.94
C PRO A 24 -1.95 -0.12 2.55
N ALA A 25 -1.43 -1.31 2.35
CA ALA A 25 -0.97 -1.72 1.03
C ALA A 25 -2.16 -2.21 0.19
N MET A 26 -3.13 -2.84 0.84
CA MET A 26 -4.32 -3.32 0.12
C MET A 26 -5.46 -3.48 1.11
N VAL A 27 -6.63 -2.98 0.73
CA VAL A 27 -7.83 -3.02 1.57
C VAL A 27 -8.84 -3.95 0.90
N PRO A 28 -9.30 -5.00 1.60
CA PRO A 28 -10.29 -5.89 1.00
C PRO A 28 -11.60 -5.16 0.75
N GLY A 29 -12.23 -5.49 -0.36
CA GLY A 29 -13.51 -4.89 -0.72
C GLY A 29 -13.42 -3.51 -1.33
N MET A 30 -12.24 -2.89 -1.35
CA MET A 30 -12.09 -1.59 -2.00
C MET A 30 -12.12 -1.76 -3.51
N MET A 31 -12.97 -0.98 -4.15
CA MET A 31 -13.11 -1.03 -5.60
C MET A 31 -11.95 -0.34 -6.27
N ILE A 32 -11.29 -1.04 -7.18
CA ILE A 32 -10.12 -0.54 -7.87
C ILE A 32 -10.46 -0.45 -9.36
N PRO A 33 -10.38 0.74 -9.97
CA PRO A 33 -10.67 0.87 -11.39
C PRO A 33 -9.57 0.24 -12.23
N ARG A 34 -9.98 -0.42 -13.30
CA ARG A 34 -9.08 -1.01 -14.29
C ARG A 34 -9.66 -0.77 -15.66
N TYR A 35 -8.82 -0.83 -16.67
CA TYR A 35 -9.25 -0.64 -18.04
C TYR A 35 -8.81 -1.84 -18.87
N ASP A 36 -9.72 -2.34 -19.71
CA ASP A 36 -9.36 -3.41 -20.59
C ASP A 36 -8.63 -2.85 -21.83
N LYS A 37 -8.26 -3.73 -22.73
CA LYS A 37 -7.49 -3.32 -23.90
C LYS A 37 -8.27 -2.40 -24.83
N ASP A 38 -9.58 -2.38 -24.72
CA ASP A 38 -10.45 -1.54 -25.54
C ASP A 38 -10.78 -0.23 -24.84
N GLY A 39 -10.20 0.02 -23.68
CA GLY A 39 -10.42 1.25 -22.95
C GLY A 39 -11.66 1.26 -22.09
N ASN A 40 -12.35 0.14 -21.97
CA ASN A 40 -13.54 0.05 -21.14
C ASN A 40 -13.16 -0.12 -19.68
N MET A 41 -13.77 0.69 -18.83
CA MET A 41 -13.48 0.68 -17.41
C MET A 41 -14.30 -0.39 -16.70
N PHE A 42 -13.64 -1.09 -15.79
CA PHE A 42 -14.31 -2.03 -14.90
C PHE A 42 -13.65 -1.92 -13.54
N HIS A 43 -14.32 -2.45 -12.52
CA HIS A 43 -13.78 -2.43 -11.15
C HIS A 43 -13.42 -3.82 -10.72
N VAL A 44 -12.35 -3.91 -9.96
CA VAL A 44 -11.95 -5.15 -9.30
C VAL A 44 -11.89 -4.90 -7.80
N TYR A 45 -12.06 -5.95 -7.04
CA TYR A 45 -11.83 -5.90 -5.62
C TYR A 45 -11.38 -7.28 -5.17
N PHE A 46 -10.77 -7.34 -4.01
CA PHE A 46 -10.22 -8.58 -3.51
C PHE A 46 -10.85 -8.91 -2.17
N SER A 47 -11.11 -10.20 -1.95
CA SER A 47 -11.56 -10.67 -0.66
C SER A 47 -10.41 -10.60 0.34
N LYS A 48 -10.74 -10.66 1.63
CA LYS A 48 -9.70 -10.66 2.65
C LYS A 48 -8.79 -11.88 2.51
N GLU A 49 -9.33 -13.01 2.07
CA GLU A 49 -8.52 -14.20 1.85
C GLU A 49 -7.51 -13.99 0.73
N THR A 50 -7.94 -13.33 -0.34
CA THR A 50 -7.04 -13.04 -1.45
C THR A 50 -5.99 -12.01 -1.05
N VAL A 51 -6.38 -10.99 -0.29
CA VAL A 51 -5.44 -9.99 0.18
C VAL A 51 -4.34 -10.65 1.02
N GLU A 52 -4.71 -11.57 1.89
CA GLU A 52 -3.73 -12.26 2.71
C GLU A 52 -2.76 -13.08 1.85
N LYS A 53 -3.27 -13.74 0.83
CA LYS A 53 -2.42 -14.52 -0.07
C LYS A 53 -1.46 -13.62 -0.83
N ILE A 54 -1.94 -12.46 -1.27
CA ILE A 54 -1.10 -11.49 -1.97
C ILE A 54 0.01 -11.00 -1.05
N ALA A 55 -0.32 -10.71 0.20
CA ALA A 55 0.66 -10.25 1.17
C ALA A 55 1.74 -11.30 1.40
N GLN A 56 1.34 -12.57 1.53
CA GLN A 56 2.30 -13.65 1.72
C GLN A 56 3.19 -13.82 0.50
N LYS A 57 2.58 -13.80 -0.68
CA LYS A 57 3.34 -13.96 -1.92
C LYS A 57 4.34 -12.84 -2.13
N PHE A 58 3.96 -11.64 -1.73
CA PHE A 58 4.84 -10.48 -1.83
C PHE A 58 6.15 -10.74 -1.09
N LEU A 59 6.07 -11.30 0.10
CA LEU A 59 7.27 -11.60 0.89
C LEU A 59 7.98 -12.84 0.38
N GLU A 60 7.23 -13.86 -0.03
CA GLU A 60 7.84 -15.10 -0.52
C GLU A 60 8.67 -14.85 -1.78
N GLU A 61 8.25 -13.92 -2.59
CA GLU A 61 8.94 -13.60 -3.83
C GLU A 61 9.94 -12.47 -3.67
N ASN A 62 10.19 -12.03 -2.43
CA ASN A 62 11.15 -10.98 -2.13
C ASN A 62 10.82 -9.67 -2.85
N ASN A 63 9.54 -9.34 -2.90
CA ASN A 63 9.08 -8.13 -3.58
C ASN A 63 9.05 -6.91 -2.67
N GLN A 64 9.54 -7.03 -1.44
CA GLN A 64 9.44 -5.95 -0.46
C GLN A 64 10.24 -4.70 -0.85
N HIS A 65 11.14 -4.82 -1.83
CA HIS A 65 11.88 -3.68 -2.34
C HIS A 65 11.28 -3.12 -3.63
N ASN A 66 10.21 -3.71 -4.12
CA ASN A 66 9.60 -3.30 -5.37
C ASN A 66 8.41 -2.41 -5.06
N THR A 67 8.69 -1.13 -4.82
CA THR A 67 7.64 -0.17 -4.52
C THR A 67 7.65 0.94 -5.56
N ASP A 68 6.45 1.40 -5.87
CA ASP A 68 6.24 2.45 -6.87
C ASP A 68 5.75 3.69 -6.13
N ILE A 69 6.59 4.70 -6.10
CA ILE A 69 6.26 5.94 -5.40
C ILE A 69 5.49 6.82 -6.37
N ASN A 70 4.31 7.26 -5.91
CA ASN A 70 3.47 8.18 -6.66
C ASN A 70 2.87 7.56 -7.93
N HIS A 71 2.90 6.25 -8.06
CA HIS A 71 2.26 5.51 -9.15
C HIS A 71 2.77 5.90 -10.54
N ASP A 72 4.04 6.20 -10.64
CA ASP A 72 4.60 6.61 -11.93
C ASP A 72 5.53 5.55 -12.53
N ASP A 73 5.42 4.32 -12.05
CA ASP A 73 6.19 3.17 -12.53
C ASP A 73 7.69 3.24 -12.24
N ASN A 74 8.12 4.23 -11.49
CA ASN A 74 9.50 4.29 -11.04
C ASN A 74 9.64 3.47 -9.77
N ILE A 75 10.35 2.37 -9.87
CA ILE A 75 10.53 1.47 -8.75
C ILE A 75 11.74 1.92 -7.95
N SER A 76 11.51 2.15 -6.67
CA SER A 76 12.58 2.53 -5.77
C SER A 76 13.02 1.31 -4.97
N THR A 77 14.33 1.06 -4.97
CA THR A 77 14.92 0.01 -4.15
C THR A 77 15.52 0.59 -2.88
N GLU A 78 15.31 1.88 -2.63
CA GLU A 78 15.90 2.57 -1.50
C GLU A 78 14.96 2.63 -0.30
N ASN A 79 13.98 1.75 -0.27
CA ASN A 79 13.01 1.71 0.82
C ASN A 79 13.10 0.36 1.50
N THR A 80 12.98 0.38 2.81
CA THR A 80 13.08 -0.84 3.61
C THR A 80 11.73 -1.15 4.21
N LEU A 81 11.20 -2.33 3.92
CA LEU A 81 9.99 -2.80 4.57
C LEU A 81 10.33 -3.15 6.00
N LEU A 82 9.66 -2.50 6.94
CA LEU A 82 9.88 -2.74 8.35
C LEU A 82 8.84 -3.67 8.94
N GLU A 83 7.59 -3.53 8.49
CA GLU A 83 6.50 -4.33 9.02
C GLU A 83 5.52 -4.66 7.92
N SER A 84 4.93 -5.83 8.02
CA SER A 84 3.87 -6.29 7.14
C SER A 84 2.93 -7.14 7.98
N TRP A 85 1.65 -6.75 8.06
CA TRP A 85 0.71 -7.50 8.88
C TRP A 85 -0.70 -7.40 8.32
N ILE A 86 -1.54 -8.35 8.73
CA ILE A 86 -2.95 -8.37 8.36
C ILE A 86 -3.76 -7.97 9.59
N VAL A 87 -4.69 -7.06 9.40
CA VAL A 87 -5.57 -6.61 10.48
C VAL A 87 -6.56 -7.72 10.77
N GLU A 88 -6.52 -8.26 11.98
CA GLU A 88 -7.45 -9.31 12.39
C GLU A 88 -8.66 -8.75 13.11
N ASP A 89 -8.44 -7.79 14.00
CA ASP A 89 -9.52 -7.14 14.73
C ASP A 89 -9.32 -5.62 14.61
N PRO A 90 -10.14 -4.96 13.78
CA PRO A 90 -9.92 -3.53 13.53
C PRO A 90 -9.97 -2.67 14.79
N ASP A 91 -10.70 -3.10 15.81
CA ASP A 91 -10.81 -2.29 17.02
C ASP A 91 -9.61 -2.42 17.93
N MET A 92 -8.87 -3.51 17.81
CA MET A 92 -7.72 -3.79 18.66
C MET A 92 -6.39 -3.69 17.95
N ASP A 93 -6.43 -3.56 16.63
CA ASP A 93 -5.20 -3.51 15.84
C ASP A 93 -4.45 -2.20 16.06
N LYS A 94 -3.14 -2.26 15.99
CA LYS A 94 -2.34 -1.05 16.19
C LYS A 94 -2.60 0.01 15.13
N SER A 95 -3.13 -0.38 13.97
CA SER A 95 -3.47 0.60 12.95
C SER A 95 -4.49 1.61 13.47
N LYS A 96 -5.38 1.18 14.37
CA LYS A 96 -6.38 2.10 14.91
C LYS A 96 -5.71 3.19 15.75
N SER A 97 -4.74 2.81 16.57
CA SER A 97 -4.04 3.81 17.39
C SER A 97 -3.20 4.76 16.54
N MET A 98 -2.89 4.36 15.31
CA MET A 98 -2.15 5.21 14.38
C MET A 98 -3.07 6.13 13.57
N GLY A 99 -4.39 6.04 13.78
CA GLY A 99 -5.33 6.91 13.09
C GLY A 99 -6.02 6.31 11.89
N PHE A 100 -5.81 5.03 11.64
CA PHE A 100 -6.46 4.37 10.51
C PHE A 100 -7.81 3.78 10.91
N ASN A 101 -8.69 3.70 9.94
CA ASN A 101 -10.00 3.10 10.13
C ASN A 101 -10.22 2.12 8.98
N VAL A 102 -9.58 0.96 9.08
CA VAL A 102 -9.57 -0.02 8.01
C VAL A 102 -10.28 -1.29 8.46
N PRO A 103 -10.84 -2.04 7.52
CA PRO A 103 -11.58 -3.27 7.86
C PRO A 103 -10.67 -4.44 8.16
N GLU A 104 -11.27 -5.47 8.74
CA GLU A 104 -10.60 -6.76 8.93
C GLU A 104 -10.07 -7.26 7.59
N GLY A 105 -8.88 -7.81 7.61
CA GLY A 105 -8.27 -8.36 6.40
C GLY A 105 -7.39 -7.36 5.64
N THR A 106 -7.33 -6.13 6.09
CA THR A 106 -6.45 -5.13 5.46
C THR A 106 -5.00 -5.52 5.65
N TRP A 107 -4.24 -5.37 4.58
CA TRP A 107 -2.79 -5.59 4.60
C TRP A 107 -2.12 -4.25 4.86
N MET A 108 -1.47 -4.15 6.03
CA MET A 108 -0.77 -2.94 6.44
C MET A 108 0.72 -3.15 6.27
N THR A 109 1.42 -2.09 5.91
CA THR A 109 2.88 -2.12 5.80
C THR A 109 3.47 -0.86 6.41
N SER A 110 4.72 -0.97 6.83
CA SER A 110 5.49 0.15 7.33
C SER A 110 6.83 0.13 6.61
N TYR A 111 7.26 1.28 6.11
CA TYR A 111 8.49 1.41 5.36
C TYR A 111 9.36 2.50 5.95
N LYS A 112 10.66 2.27 5.88
CA LYS A 112 11.65 3.32 6.09
C LYS A 112 12.09 3.81 4.72
N ILE A 113 12.10 5.12 4.56
CA ILE A 113 12.56 5.76 3.32
C ILE A 113 14.04 6.05 3.50
N ASN A 114 14.89 5.44 2.69
CA ASN A 114 16.33 5.57 2.88
C ASN A 114 16.95 6.76 2.15
N ASN A 115 16.20 7.38 1.25
CA ASN A 115 16.69 8.49 0.46
C ASN A 115 16.11 9.80 1.00
N GLN A 116 16.99 10.73 1.39
CA GLN A 116 16.54 11.97 2.01
C GLN A 116 15.77 12.87 1.07
N GLU A 117 16.14 12.87 -0.20
CA GLU A 117 15.41 13.66 -1.18
C GLU A 117 13.99 13.15 -1.37
N THR A 118 13.84 11.83 -1.44
CA THR A 118 12.51 11.22 -1.52
C THR A 118 11.69 11.56 -0.28
N TRP A 119 12.31 11.48 0.89
CA TRP A 119 11.64 11.81 2.14
C TRP A 119 11.15 13.25 2.13
N LYS A 120 12.00 14.16 1.67
CA LYS A 120 11.64 15.57 1.60
C LYS A 120 10.42 15.76 0.68
N GLN A 121 10.41 15.09 -0.46
CA GLN A 121 9.28 15.20 -1.39
C GLN A 121 8.00 14.65 -0.79
N ILE A 122 8.08 13.59 0.00
CA ILE A 122 6.92 13.04 0.68
C ILE A 122 6.40 14.06 1.71
N LYS A 123 7.29 14.65 2.47
CA LYS A 123 6.88 15.63 3.49
C LYS A 123 6.28 16.87 2.87
N GLU A 124 6.74 17.26 1.70
CA GLU A 124 6.23 18.43 1.00
C GLU A 124 4.94 18.14 0.24
N GLY A 125 4.47 16.91 0.30
CA GLY A 125 3.25 16.54 -0.39
C GLY A 125 3.40 16.33 -1.88
N LYS A 126 4.62 16.28 -2.38
CA LYS A 126 4.87 16.07 -3.80
C LYS A 126 4.75 14.62 -4.21
N LEU A 127 4.93 13.70 -3.25
CA LEU A 127 4.72 12.28 -3.46
C LEU A 127 3.61 11.83 -2.55
N ASN A 128 2.77 10.93 -3.05
CA ASN A 128 1.53 10.56 -2.37
C ASN A 128 1.59 9.21 -1.67
N GLY A 129 2.79 8.75 -1.36
CA GLY A 129 2.98 7.47 -0.70
C GLY A 129 3.35 6.40 -1.69
N PHE A 130 3.24 5.16 -1.27
CA PHE A 130 3.66 4.02 -2.06
C PHE A 130 2.52 3.36 -2.77
N SER A 131 2.87 2.75 -3.90
CA SER A 131 2.06 1.72 -4.54
C SER A 131 2.90 0.46 -4.54
N ILE A 132 2.28 -0.66 -4.20
CA ILE A 132 2.96 -1.93 -4.25
C ILE A 132 2.91 -2.43 -5.69
N THR A 133 4.06 -2.57 -6.32
CA THR A 133 4.12 -3.07 -7.68
C THR A 133 4.21 -4.58 -7.68
N GLY A 134 3.61 -5.21 -8.67
CA GLY A 134 3.67 -6.64 -8.80
C GLY A 134 2.64 -7.12 -9.79
N GLN A 135 3.00 -8.12 -10.54
CA GLN A 135 2.12 -8.66 -11.56
C GLN A 135 1.03 -9.54 -10.96
N PHE A 136 1.11 -9.85 -9.70
CA PHE A 136 0.13 -10.74 -9.07
C PHE A 136 -1.26 -10.11 -8.97
N ILE A 137 -1.35 -8.79 -9.06
CA ILE A 137 -2.64 -8.12 -8.90
C ILE A 137 -3.62 -8.58 -9.95
N GLU A 138 -3.19 -8.59 -11.20
CA GLU A 138 -4.09 -8.98 -12.28
C GLU A 138 -4.35 -10.46 -12.31
N SER A 139 -3.39 -11.25 -11.88
CA SER A 139 -3.56 -12.70 -11.91
C SER A 139 -4.52 -13.21 -10.87
N THR A 140 -4.88 -12.39 -9.88
CA THR A 140 -5.80 -12.79 -8.82
C THR A 140 -7.23 -12.28 -9.07
N VAL A 141 -7.44 -11.55 -10.13
CA VAL A 141 -8.78 -11.06 -10.46
C VAL A 141 -9.61 -12.22 -11.04
N LYS A 142 -10.70 -12.50 -10.40
CA LYS A 142 -11.63 -13.54 -10.83
C LYS A 142 -13.05 -13.10 -10.61
#